data_8b43c8be1dd3772cf055734fc53de361
#
_entry.id   8b43c8be1dd3772cf055734fc53de361
#
_cell.length_a   1.000
_cell.length_b   1.000
_cell.length_c   1.000
_cell.angle_alpha   90.00
_cell.angle_beta   90.00
_cell.angle_gamma   90.00
#
_symmetry.space_group_name_H-M   'P 1'
#
loop_
_entity.id
_entity.type
_entity.pdbx_description
1 polymer ?
#
loop_
_entity_poly.entity_id
_entity_poly.type
_entity_poly.pdbx_seq_one_letter_code
_entity_poly.pdbx_strand_id
1 'polypeptide(L)'
;PIEMHADWKTVVKKLENHATYPFLFQQAFGSSRIDSELVTKAIAQFERTLISGNSKFDQYLRGKKNLTPKEQNGFTIFMDEAKGDCFHCHGSNNNPLWTDHKFHNNGLDLEFKDLGLGAITGDPSDNGKFKSPSIRNLAFTAPYMHDGRFTTLEEVINHYSEGLKPSSTIDPLMKKVAQGGVQLTPKEKTDLKAFLLTLSDSDFINNPAFKE
;
A
#
# COMPACT_ATOMS: atom_id res chain seq x y z
N PRO A 1 -16.57 17.98 -2.94
CA PRO A 1 -15.93 17.05 -2.02
C PRO A 1 -15.94 15.63 -2.58
N ILE A 2 -14.80 15.25 -3.15
CA ILE A 2 -14.61 13.92 -3.76
C ILE A 2 -14.29 12.91 -2.66
N GLU A 3 -13.36 13.24 -1.77
CA GLU A 3 -12.97 12.38 -0.65
C GLU A 3 -13.90 12.58 0.55
N MET A 4 -14.33 11.48 1.18
CA MET A 4 -15.20 11.42 2.36
C MET A 4 -16.53 12.19 2.19
N HIS A 5 -16.77 12.76 1.04
CA HIS A 5 -17.93 13.64 0.75
C HIS A 5 -18.15 14.70 1.84
N ALA A 6 -17.06 15.19 2.43
CA ALA A 6 -17.08 16.10 3.57
C ALA A 6 -16.78 17.54 3.15
N ASP A 7 -17.46 18.48 3.80
CA ASP A 7 -17.20 19.89 3.69
C ASP A 7 -16.71 20.42 5.06
N TRP A 8 -15.66 21.25 5.04
CA TRP A 8 -14.99 21.73 6.24
C TRP A 8 -15.92 22.51 7.17
N LYS A 9 -16.86 23.29 6.64
CA LYS A 9 -17.81 24.06 7.44
C LYS A 9 -18.70 23.14 8.28
N THR A 10 -19.16 22.06 7.68
CA THR A 10 -19.98 21.05 8.36
C THR A 10 -19.16 20.25 9.38
N VAL A 11 -17.94 19.84 9.02
CA VAL A 11 -17.05 19.09 9.94
C VAL A 11 -16.70 19.92 11.17
N VAL A 12 -16.25 21.16 10.99
CA VAL A 12 -15.90 22.06 12.09
C VAL A 12 -17.09 22.26 13.01
N LYS A 13 -18.28 22.57 12.45
CA LYS A 13 -19.49 22.75 13.25
C LYS A 13 -19.90 21.52 14.07
N LYS A 14 -19.72 20.32 13.50
CA LYS A 14 -19.95 19.06 14.25
C LYS A 14 -19.01 18.93 15.44
N LEU A 15 -17.73 19.23 15.24
CA LEU A 15 -16.72 19.13 16.30
C LEU A 15 -16.92 20.19 17.38
N GLU A 16 -17.24 21.44 17.01
CA GLU A 16 -17.53 22.52 17.96
C GLU A 16 -18.75 22.23 18.84
N ASN A 17 -19.75 21.55 18.29
CA ASN A 17 -20.99 21.20 19.02
C ASN A 17 -20.87 19.88 19.80
N HIS A 18 -19.75 19.19 19.71
CA HIS A 18 -19.53 17.93 20.42
C HIS A 18 -19.08 18.20 21.86
N ALA A 19 -19.60 17.44 22.82
CA ALA A 19 -19.32 17.65 24.24
C ALA A 19 -17.82 17.56 24.62
N THR A 20 -17.04 16.80 23.87
CA THR A 20 -15.64 16.45 24.22
C THR A 20 -14.61 17.21 23.39
N TYR A 21 -14.84 17.43 22.08
CA TYR A 21 -13.80 17.96 21.20
C TYR A 21 -13.32 19.37 21.56
N PRO A 22 -14.15 20.36 21.94
CA PRO A 22 -13.65 21.68 22.34
C PRO A 22 -12.64 21.60 23.49
N PHE A 23 -12.89 20.76 24.47
CA PHE A 23 -11.97 20.52 25.58
C PHE A 23 -10.65 19.87 25.11
N LEU A 24 -10.72 18.84 24.25
CA LEU A 24 -9.53 18.19 23.71
C LEU A 24 -8.69 19.13 22.85
N PHE A 25 -9.32 19.99 22.03
CA PHE A 25 -8.63 21.00 21.24
C PHE A 25 -7.94 22.05 22.14
N GLN A 26 -8.62 22.47 23.22
CA GLN A 26 -8.01 23.36 24.22
C GLN A 26 -6.78 22.74 24.86
N GLN A 27 -6.83 21.45 25.19
CA GLN A 27 -5.67 20.75 25.77
C GLN A 27 -4.52 20.58 24.76
N ALA A 28 -4.85 20.22 23.52
CA ALA A 28 -3.83 19.90 22.50
C ALA A 28 -3.18 21.14 21.89
N PHE A 29 -3.94 22.22 21.70
CA PHE A 29 -3.52 23.40 20.94
C PHE A 29 -3.56 24.72 21.73
N GLY A 30 -3.99 24.71 22.98
CA GLY A 30 -4.16 25.91 23.79
C GLY A 30 -5.32 26.81 23.34
N SER A 31 -6.23 26.30 22.49
CA SER A 31 -7.38 27.03 21.96
C SER A 31 -8.60 26.12 21.85
N SER A 32 -9.74 26.62 22.30
CA SER A 32 -11.04 25.93 22.10
C SER A 32 -11.63 26.16 20.70
N ARG A 33 -11.05 27.09 19.92
CA ARG A 33 -11.42 27.26 18.51
C ARG A 33 -11.04 26.01 17.73
N ILE A 34 -11.97 25.54 16.92
CA ILE A 34 -11.75 24.41 16.00
C ILE A 34 -11.81 24.96 14.57
N ASP A 35 -10.82 24.66 13.76
CA ASP A 35 -10.79 24.95 12.34
C ASP A 35 -10.15 23.80 11.55
N SER A 36 -10.20 23.87 10.22
CA SER A 36 -9.66 22.83 9.35
C SER A 36 -8.17 22.59 9.55
N GLU A 37 -7.39 23.62 9.86
CA GLU A 37 -5.95 23.51 10.08
C GLU A 37 -5.66 22.71 11.35
N LEU A 38 -6.33 23.00 12.46
CA LEU A 38 -6.15 22.26 13.71
C LEU A 38 -6.65 20.82 13.60
N VAL A 39 -7.78 20.59 12.89
CA VAL A 39 -8.29 19.24 12.63
C VAL A 39 -7.27 18.42 11.82
N THR A 40 -6.75 18.97 10.73
CA THR A 40 -5.75 18.27 9.91
C THR A 40 -4.44 18.02 10.67
N LYS A 41 -4.01 18.95 11.55
CA LYS A 41 -2.85 18.74 12.44
C LYS A 41 -3.08 17.59 13.42
N ALA A 42 -4.27 17.51 14.02
CA ALA A 42 -4.61 16.42 14.93
C ALA A 42 -4.61 15.06 14.22
N ILE A 43 -5.23 14.96 13.05
CA ILE A 43 -5.23 13.76 12.22
C ILE A 43 -3.80 13.37 11.84
N ALA A 44 -3.01 14.31 11.30
CA ALA A 44 -1.62 14.05 10.92
C ALA A 44 -0.75 13.60 12.10
N GLN A 45 -1.02 14.10 13.31
CA GLN A 45 -0.30 13.65 14.50
C GLN A 45 -0.69 12.22 14.88
N PHE A 46 -1.95 11.85 14.76
CA PHE A 46 -2.40 10.47 14.97
C PHE A 46 -1.77 9.53 13.92
N GLU A 47 -1.82 9.89 12.63
CA GLU A 47 -1.22 9.09 11.57
C GLU A 47 0.27 8.82 11.79
N ARG A 48 1.02 9.79 12.35
CA ARG A 48 2.45 9.60 12.71
C ARG A 48 2.68 8.57 13.82
N THR A 49 1.66 8.24 14.60
CA THR A 49 1.75 7.16 15.61
C THR A 49 1.53 5.77 15.01
N LEU A 50 0.98 5.69 13.79
CA LEU A 50 0.67 4.44 13.10
C LEU A 50 1.94 3.82 12.51
N ILE A 51 2.82 3.29 13.36
CA ILE A 51 4.11 2.74 12.96
C ILE A 51 4.03 1.21 12.95
N SER A 52 4.00 0.62 11.76
CA SER A 52 4.16 -0.81 11.54
C SER A 52 5.63 -1.14 11.32
N GLY A 53 6.32 -1.64 12.33
CA GLY A 53 7.77 -1.86 12.32
C GLY A 53 8.22 -3.12 13.05
N ASN A 54 7.32 -4.05 13.39
CA ASN A 54 7.65 -5.26 14.14
C ASN A 54 7.21 -6.55 13.43
N SER A 55 7.08 -6.51 12.10
CA SER A 55 6.82 -7.71 11.30
C SER A 55 7.94 -8.77 11.47
N LYS A 56 7.68 -10.01 11.06
CA LYS A 56 8.71 -11.06 11.09
C LYS A 56 9.95 -10.65 10.29
N PHE A 57 9.78 -9.98 9.14
CA PHE A 57 10.90 -9.51 8.31
C PHE A 57 11.67 -8.38 8.99
N ASP A 58 11.00 -7.44 9.67
CA ASP A 58 11.68 -6.42 10.47
C ASP A 58 12.53 -7.04 11.59
N GLN A 59 12.02 -8.08 12.23
CA GLN A 59 12.74 -8.81 13.27
C GLN A 59 13.93 -9.60 12.68
N TYR A 60 13.80 -10.15 11.47
CA TYR A 60 14.90 -10.77 10.73
C TYR A 60 16.01 -9.76 10.42
N LEU A 61 15.68 -8.58 9.89
CA LEU A 61 16.67 -7.52 9.62
C LEU A 61 17.41 -7.06 10.89
N ARG A 62 16.77 -7.14 12.05
CA ARG A 62 17.37 -6.84 13.36
C ARG A 62 18.11 -8.02 14.00
N GLY A 63 18.22 -9.15 13.30
CA GLY A 63 18.86 -10.37 13.81
C GLY A 63 18.10 -11.07 14.95
N LYS A 64 16.82 -10.76 15.14
CA LYS A 64 16.00 -11.33 16.24
C LYS A 64 15.23 -12.58 15.84
N LYS A 65 14.98 -12.78 14.55
CA LYS A 65 14.30 -13.97 13.99
C LYS A 65 15.00 -14.44 12.72
N ASN A 66 14.82 -15.70 12.36
CA ASN A 66 15.23 -16.27 11.10
C ASN A 66 14.04 -16.43 10.15
N LEU A 67 14.29 -16.27 8.86
CA LEU A 67 13.36 -16.69 7.82
C LEU A 67 13.48 -18.20 7.62
N THR A 68 12.36 -18.85 7.32
CA THR A 68 12.38 -20.23 6.82
C THR A 68 13.01 -20.29 5.43
N PRO A 69 13.50 -21.46 4.96
CA PRO A 69 14.02 -21.60 3.59
C PRO A 69 13.03 -21.14 2.52
N LYS A 70 11.73 -21.34 2.73
CA LYS A 70 10.66 -20.92 1.83
C LYS A 70 10.54 -19.39 1.77
N GLU A 71 10.54 -18.71 2.91
CA GLU A 71 10.48 -17.25 3.01
C GLU A 71 11.75 -16.59 2.45
N GLN A 72 12.91 -17.20 2.71
CA GLN A 72 14.18 -16.72 2.16
C GLN A 72 14.21 -16.83 0.63
N ASN A 73 13.74 -17.95 0.07
CA ASN A 73 13.62 -18.11 -1.38
C ASN A 73 12.61 -17.12 -1.95
N GLY A 74 11.48 -16.87 -1.27
CA GLY A 74 10.51 -15.86 -1.67
C GLY A 74 11.09 -14.44 -1.70
N PHE A 75 11.93 -14.10 -0.73
CA PHE A 75 12.67 -12.82 -0.73
C PHE A 75 13.65 -12.74 -1.91
N THR A 76 14.36 -13.83 -2.21
CA THR A 76 15.25 -13.90 -3.38
C THR A 76 14.46 -13.67 -4.67
N ILE A 77 13.29 -14.32 -4.84
CA ILE A 77 12.43 -14.14 -6.00
C ILE A 77 11.93 -12.70 -6.11
N PHE A 78 11.54 -12.07 -5.00
CA PHE A 78 11.09 -10.67 -4.93
C PHE A 78 12.16 -9.71 -5.45
N MET A 79 13.45 -9.99 -5.16
CA MET A 79 14.62 -9.17 -5.51
C MET A 79 15.23 -9.52 -6.86
N ASP A 80 14.80 -10.60 -7.52
CA ASP A 80 15.41 -11.10 -8.75
C ASP A 80 14.73 -10.47 -9.97
N GLU A 81 15.47 -9.64 -10.73
CA GLU A 81 15.01 -8.98 -11.97
C GLU A 81 14.55 -9.96 -13.06
N ALA A 82 15.06 -11.18 -13.07
CA ALA A 82 14.65 -12.20 -14.03
C ALA A 82 13.38 -12.95 -13.60
N LYS A 83 12.94 -12.78 -12.34
CA LYS A 83 11.81 -13.47 -11.72
C LYS A 83 10.72 -12.49 -11.25
N GLY A 84 10.69 -12.18 -9.95
CA GLY A 84 9.64 -11.35 -9.35
C GLY A 84 9.71 -9.89 -9.76
N ASP A 85 10.90 -9.33 -9.74
CA ASP A 85 11.20 -7.92 -10.06
C ASP A 85 10.36 -6.90 -9.29
N CYS A 86 9.91 -7.28 -8.09
CA CYS A 86 8.94 -6.49 -7.32
C CYS A 86 9.58 -5.26 -6.67
N PHE A 87 10.89 -5.31 -6.42
CA PHE A 87 11.61 -4.31 -5.64
C PHE A 87 11.74 -2.95 -6.33
N HIS A 88 11.63 -2.88 -7.66
CA HIS A 88 11.70 -1.62 -8.39
C HIS A 88 10.58 -0.66 -8.00
N CYS A 89 9.36 -1.18 -7.78
CA CYS A 89 8.20 -0.38 -7.38
C CYS A 89 7.97 -0.42 -5.86
N HIS A 90 8.29 -1.55 -5.22
CA HIS A 90 8.00 -1.75 -3.79
C HIS A 90 9.24 -1.60 -2.89
N GLY A 91 10.41 -1.30 -3.46
CA GLY A 91 11.64 -1.14 -2.70
C GLY A 91 12.23 -2.48 -2.22
N SER A 92 13.22 -2.38 -1.35
CA SER A 92 14.00 -3.51 -0.85
C SER A 92 14.13 -3.47 0.67
N ASN A 93 14.99 -4.32 1.25
CA ASN A 93 15.23 -4.39 2.69
C ASN A 93 15.78 -3.10 3.34
N ASN A 94 16.21 -2.13 2.56
CA ASN A 94 16.61 -0.79 3.02
C ASN A 94 15.51 0.27 2.86
N ASN A 95 14.33 -0.11 2.34
CA ASN A 95 13.17 0.76 2.25
C ASN A 95 12.09 0.29 3.24
N PRO A 96 12.00 0.91 4.45
CA PRO A 96 11.10 0.45 5.50
C PRO A 96 9.61 0.58 5.15
N LEU A 97 9.27 1.39 4.16
CA LEU A 97 7.87 1.59 3.71
C LEU A 97 7.46 0.63 2.60
N TRP A 98 8.41 -0.07 1.97
CA TRP A 98 8.14 -1.02 0.89
C TRP A 98 7.28 -0.43 -0.24
N THR A 99 7.64 0.76 -0.68
CA THR A 99 7.05 1.51 -1.81
C THR A 99 8.02 2.56 -2.30
N ASP A 100 8.02 2.85 -3.59
CA ASP A 100 8.77 3.96 -4.19
C ASP A 100 7.96 5.28 -4.23
N HIS A 101 6.68 5.22 -3.82
CA HIS A 101 5.72 6.33 -3.83
C HIS A 101 5.39 6.90 -5.22
N LYS A 102 5.82 6.25 -6.30
CA LYS A 102 5.55 6.69 -7.68
C LYS A 102 4.28 6.07 -8.24
N PHE A 103 3.89 6.57 -9.40
CA PHE A 103 2.73 6.10 -10.14
C PHE A 103 3.15 5.18 -11.27
N HIS A 104 2.57 3.98 -11.31
CA HIS A 104 2.88 2.94 -12.28
C HIS A 104 1.60 2.37 -12.87
N ASN A 105 1.64 1.98 -14.14
CA ASN A 105 0.63 1.11 -14.73
C ASN A 105 1.16 -0.33 -14.68
N ASN A 106 0.55 -1.12 -13.84
CA ASN A 106 0.93 -2.51 -13.59
C ASN A 106 0.32 -3.52 -14.57
N GLY A 107 -0.19 -3.07 -15.70
CA GLY A 107 -0.76 -3.96 -16.71
C GLY A 107 -2.04 -4.68 -16.29
N LEU A 108 -2.84 -4.10 -15.41
CA LEU A 108 -4.06 -4.72 -14.90
C LEU A 108 -5.17 -4.75 -15.96
N ASP A 109 -5.29 -3.68 -16.74
CA ASP A 109 -6.29 -3.51 -17.78
C ASP A 109 -5.66 -3.19 -19.15
N LEU A 110 -6.27 -3.67 -20.23
CA LEU A 110 -5.89 -3.29 -21.59
C LEU A 110 -6.46 -1.92 -21.94
N GLU A 111 -7.72 -1.68 -21.56
CA GLU A 111 -8.46 -0.43 -21.73
C GLU A 111 -8.84 0.10 -20.34
N PHE A 112 -8.67 1.41 -20.13
CA PHE A 112 -8.86 2.01 -18.82
C PHE A 112 -10.30 2.50 -18.62
N LYS A 113 -11.02 1.91 -17.67
CA LYS A 113 -12.26 2.48 -17.13
C LYS A 113 -11.99 3.58 -16.12
N ASP A 114 -10.96 3.38 -15.29
CA ASP A 114 -10.40 4.38 -14.39
C ASP A 114 -9.05 4.84 -14.95
N LEU A 115 -8.94 6.12 -15.25
CA LEU A 115 -7.74 6.71 -15.80
C LEU A 115 -6.63 6.93 -14.75
N GLY A 116 -6.93 6.75 -13.46
CA GLY A 116 -5.96 6.96 -12.40
C GLY A 116 -5.34 8.36 -12.42
N LEU A 117 -4.01 8.43 -12.45
CA LEU A 117 -3.28 9.71 -12.52
C LEU A 117 -3.68 10.55 -13.74
N GLY A 118 -3.96 9.91 -14.88
CA GLY A 118 -4.36 10.59 -16.11
C GLY A 118 -5.65 11.42 -15.97
N ALA A 119 -6.58 11.01 -15.08
CA ALA A 119 -7.77 11.79 -14.78
C ALA A 119 -7.45 13.12 -14.06
N ILE A 120 -6.30 13.19 -13.39
CA ILE A 120 -5.87 14.38 -12.63
C ILE A 120 -4.98 15.28 -13.48
N THR A 121 -4.02 14.69 -14.21
CA THR A 121 -3.05 15.44 -15.02
C THR A 121 -3.62 15.89 -16.36
N GLY A 122 -4.60 15.16 -16.91
CA GLY A 122 -5.08 15.32 -18.27
C GLY A 122 -4.09 14.85 -19.34
N ASP A 123 -2.98 14.22 -18.95
CA ASP A 123 -1.99 13.67 -19.87
C ASP A 123 -2.34 12.20 -20.19
N PRO A 124 -2.60 11.85 -21.47
CA PRO A 124 -2.87 10.47 -21.86
C PRO A 124 -1.76 9.49 -21.52
N SER A 125 -0.51 9.94 -21.39
CA SER A 125 0.61 9.08 -20.98
C SER A 125 0.53 8.63 -19.52
N ASP A 126 -0.31 9.29 -18.71
CA ASP A 126 -0.57 8.94 -17.32
C ASP A 126 -1.81 8.06 -17.10
N ASN A 127 -2.53 7.72 -18.17
CA ASN A 127 -3.72 6.88 -18.06
C ASN A 127 -3.37 5.49 -17.50
N GLY A 128 -4.18 5.03 -16.55
CA GLY A 128 -4.04 3.72 -15.91
C GLY A 128 -2.88 3.62 -14.91
N LYS A 129 -2.21 4.75 -14.60
CA LYS A 129 -1.18 4.78 -13.55
C LYS A 129 -1.79 5.03 -12.18
N PHE A 130 -1.43 4.17 -11.23
CA PHE A 130 -1.81 4.28 -9.82
C PHE A 130 -0.57 4.30 -8.93
N LYS A 131 -0.69 4.94 -7.77
CA LYS A 131 0.43 5.03 -6.83
C LYS A 131 0.78 3.65 -6.29
N SER A 132 2.07 3.28 -6.35
CA SER A 132 2.58 2.06 -5.74
C SER A 132 2.32 2.10 -4.22
N PRO A 133 1.49 1.18 -3.67
CA PRO A 133 1.22 1.17 -2.24
C PRO A 133 2.36 0.51 -1.47
N SER A 134 2.41 0.76 -0.17
CA SER A 134 3.19 -0.07 0.73
C SER A 134 2.67 -1.51 0.69
N ILE A 135 3.59 -2.47 0.66
CA ILE A 135 3.24 -3.90 0.79
C ILE A 135 3.33 -4.42 2.23
N ARG A 136 3.43 -3.51 3.21
CA ARG A 136 3.28 -3.89 4.62
C ARG A 136 1.86 -4.35 4.90
N ASN A 137 1.74 -5.31 5.80
CA ASN A 137 0.46 -5.78 6.32
C ASN A 137 -0.48 -6.43 5.28
N LEU A 138 0.07 -6.94 4.16
CA LEU A 138 -0.73 -7.57 3.10
C LEU A 138 -1.67 -8.68 3.59
N ALA A 139 -1.34 -9.37 4.70
CA ALA A 139 -2.23 -10.38 5.27
C ALA A 139 -3.59 -9.80 5.75
N PHE A 140 -3.70 -8.49 5.92
CA PHE A 140 -4.85 -7.81 6.53
C PHE A 140 -5.50 -6.77 5.62
N THR A 141 -4.96 -6.53 4.43
CA THR A 141 -5.38 -5.41 3.56
C THR A 141 -6.13 -5.83 2.30
N ALA A 142 -6.60 -7.08 2.23
CA ALA A 142 -7.51 -7.49 1.16
C ALA A 142 -8.81 -6.63 1.18
N PRO A 143 -9.44 -6.37 0.01
CA PRO A 143 -9.05 -6.79 -1.34
C PRO A 143 -7.92 -5.94 -1.94
N TYR A 144 -7.27 -6.46 -3.00
CA TYR A 144 -6.08 -5.88 -3.62
C TYR A 144 -6.38 -5.23 -4.97
N MET A 145 -5.42 -4.45 -5.47
CA MET A 145 -5.44 -3.54 -6.61
C MET A 145 -6.24 -2.26 -6.30
N HIS A 146 -6.17 -1.27 -7.19
CA HIS A 146 -6.82 0.03 -7.00
C HIS A 146 -8.36 -0.08 -6.93
N ASP A 147 -8.93 -1.10 -7.54
CA ASP A 147 -10.39 -1.34 -7.59
C ASP A 147 -10.84 -2.52 -6.72
N GLY A 148 -9.93 -3.16 -6.00
CA GLY A 148 -10.26 -4.27 -5.10
C GLY A 148 -10.66 -5.57 -5.77
N ARG A 149 -10.32 -5.77 -7.06
CA ARG A 149 -10.78 -6.94 -7.82
C ARG A 149 -10.21 -8.28 -7.36
N PHE A 150 -9.08 -8.31 -6.68
CA PHE A 150 -8.46 -9.53 -6.17
C PHE A 150 -8.66 -9.66 -4.66
N THR A 151 -9.11 -10.82 -4.24
CA THR A 151 -9.40 -11.11 -2.83
C THR A 151 -8.26 -11.85 -2.13
N THR A 152 -7.33 -12.41 -2.91
CA THR A 152 -6.21 -13.21 -2.39
C THR A 152 -4.87 -12.75 -2.95
N LEU A 153 -3.80 -12.97 -2.20
CA LEU A 153 -2.43 -12.71 -2.68
C LEU A 153 -2.04 -13.64 -3.83
N GLU A 154 -2.63 -14.83 -3.91
CA GLU A 154 -2.44 -15.73 -5.04
C GLU A 154 -2.91 -15.12 -6.35
N GLU A 155 -4.08 -14.47 -6.36
CA GLU A 155 -4.59 -13.77 -7.54
C GLU A 155 -3.65 -12.63 -7.95
N VAL A 156 -3.12 -11.86 -6.98
CA VAL A 156 -2.14 -10.80 -7.23
C VAL A 156 -0.85 -11.37 -7.85
N ILE A 157 -0.29 -12.43 -7.27
CA ILE A 157 0.93 -13.07 -7.78
C ILE A 157 0.68 -13.68 -9.17
N ASN A 158 -0.49 -14.27 -9.39
CA ASN A 158 -0.87 -14.81 -10.70
C ASN A 158 -0.99 -13.70 -11.75
N HIS A 159 -1.54 -12.53 -11.38
CA HIS A 159 -1.58 -11.38 -12.28
C HIS A 159 -0.17 -11.00 -12.76
N TYR A 160 0.78 -10.80 -11.88
CA TYR A 160 2.16 -10.45 -12.26
C TYR A 160 2.91 -11.60 -12.96
N SER A 161 2.53 -12.83 -12.67
CA SER A 161 3.14 -14.02 -13.30
C SER A 161 2.68 -14.26 -14.75
N GLU A 162 1.36 -14.18 -15.01
CA GLU A 162 0.78 -14.55 -16.30
C GLU A 162 -0.43 -13.71 -16.74
N GLY A 163 -0.82 -12.68 -15.99
CA GLY A 163 -2.03 -11.90 -16.21
C GLY A 163 -1.85 -10.50 -16.79
N LEU A 164 -0.60 -10.06 -17.06
CA LEU A 164 -0.31 -8.71 -17.55
C LEU A 164 -0.96 -8.42 -18.89
N LYS A 165 -1.56 -7.23 -19.03
CA LYS A 165 -2.14 -6.72 -20.26
C LYS A 165 -1.22 -5.69 -20.91
N PRO A 166 -0.93 -5.79 -22.22
CA PRO A 166 -0.04 -4.88 -22.94
C PRO A 166 -0.73 -3.55 -23.28
N SER A 167 -1.17 -2.81 -22.26
CA SER A 167 -1.81 -1.50 -22.46
C SER A 167 -0.80 -0.43 -22.93
N SER A 168 -1.32 0.65 -23.49
CA SER A 168 -0.51 1.70 -24.16
C SER A 168 0.45 2.45 -23.21
N THR A 169 0.16 2.45 -21.91
CA THR A 169 0.93 3.16 -20.88
C THR A 169 1.55 2.22 -19.85
N ILE A 170 1.60 0.91 -20.16
CA ILE A 170 2.19 -0.08 -19.24
C ILE A 170 3.61 0.33 -18.84
N ASP A 171 3.94 0.20 -17.56
CA ASP A 171 5.25 0.60 -17.07
C ASP A 171 6.37 -0.23 -17.73
N PRO A 172 7.44 0.41 -18.23
CA PRO A 172 8.59 -0.30 -18.83
C PRO A 172 9.28 -1.31 -17.90
N LEU A 173 9.10 -1.16 -16.58
CA LEU A 173 9.59 -2.13 -15.60
C LEU A 173 8.79 -3.44 -15.58
N MET A 174 7.58 -3.47 -16.16
CA MET A 174 6.83 -4.72 -16.28
C MET A 174 7.51 -5.67 -17.28
N LYS A 175 8.03 -6.77 -16.77
CA LYS A 175 8.80 -7.73 -17.57
C LYS A 175 7.91 -8.73 -18.31
N LYS A 176 8.39 -9.19 -19.47
CA LYS A 176 7.78 -10.28 -20.26
C LYS A 176 6.28 -10.07 -20.55
N VAL A 177 5.86 -8.84 -20.79
CA VAL A 177 4.45 -8.48 -21.04
C VAL A 177 3.85 -9.30 -22.19
N ALA A 178 4.64 -9.56 -23.26
CA ALA A 178 4.18 -10.36 -24.40
C ALA A 178 3.87 -11.84 -24.02
N GLN A 179 4.46 -12.33 -22.93
CA GLN A 179 4.19 -13.65 -22.36
C GLN A 179 3.12 -13.58 -21.24
N GLY A 180 2.59 -12.41 -20.97
CA GLY A 180 1.64 -12.16 -19.89
C GLY A 180 2.26 -11.91 -18.52
N GLY A 181 3.59 -11.87 -18.39
CA GLY A 181 4.29 -11.63 -17.14
C GLY A 181 5.53 -12.50 -16.93
N VAL A 182 6.03 -12.54 -15.70
CA VAL A 182 7.33 -13.13 -15.36
C VAL A 182 7.39 -14.67 -15.38
N GLN A 183 6.26 -15.36 -15.47
CA GLN A 183 6.15 -16.83 -15.61
C GLN A 183 6.74 -17.59 -14.42
N LEU A 184 6.31 -17.28 -13.19
CA LEU A 184 6.74 -17.99 -11.99
C LEU A 184 6.17 -19.41 -11.94
N THR A 185 6.98 -20.36 -11.53
CA THR A 185 6.52 -21.74 -11.25
C THR A 185 5.59 -21.76 -10.02
N PRO A 186 4.75 -22.80 -9.84
CA PRO A 186 3.89 -22.94 -8.67
C PRO A 186 4.65 -22.89 -7.34
N LYS A 187 5.88 -23.41 -7.30
CA LYS A 187 6.76 -23.35 -6.13
C LYS A 187 7.20 -21.92 -5.86
N GLU A 188 7.64 -21.18 -6.87
CA GLU A 188 8.08 -19.80 -6.73
C GLU A 188 6.95 -18.88 -6.28
N LYS A 189 5.74 -19.03 -6.82
CA LYS A 189 4.53 -18.31 -6.35
C LYS A 189 4.27 -18.55 -4.86
N THR A 190 4.37 -19.81 -4.44
CA THR A 190 4.17 -20.21 -3.04
C THR A 190 5.23 -19.64 -2.11
N ASP A 191 6.49 -19.61 -2.56
CA ASP A 191 7.62 -19.08 -1.80
C ASP A 191 7.55 -17.54 -1.72
N LEU A 192 7.22 -16.87 -2.83
CA LEU A 192 6.99 -15.42 -2.88
C LEU A 192 5.87 -14.99 -1.91
N LYS A 193 4.73 -15.70 -1.94
CA LYS A 193 3.65 -15.45 -0.97
C LYS A 193 4.13 -15.59 0.47
N ALA A 194 4.92 -16.63 0.77
CA ALA A 194 5.43 -16.83 2.12
C ALA A 194 6.30 -15.65 2.58
N PHE A 195 7.14 -15.10 1.70
CA PHE A 195 7.90 -13.88 2.00
C PHE A 195 6.98 -12.68 2.23
N LEU A 196 6.04 -12.41 1.32
CA LEU A 196 5.13 -11.26 1.43
C LEU A 196 4.37 -11.25 2.76
N LEU A 197 3.96 -12.40 3.25
CA LEU A 197 3.30 -12.53 4.56
C LEU A 197 4.23 -12.17 5.74
N THR A 198 5.56 -12.28 5.58
CA THR A 198 6.50 -11.86 6.64
C THR A 198 6.54 -10.35 6.87
N LEU A 199 5.99 -9.55 5.95
CA LEU A 199 5.88 -8.09 6.06
C LEU A 199 4.67 -7.64 6.90
N SER A 200 3.89 -8.58 7.42
CA SER A 200 2.71 -8.30 8.24
C SER A 200 3.07 -8.21 9.72
N ASP A 201 2.57 -7.18 10.37
CA ASP A 201 2.83 -6.81 11.77
C ASP A 201 1.55 -6.96 12.60
N SER A 202 1.40 -8.11 13.26
CA SER A 202 0.24 -8.39 14.09
C SER A 202 0.17 -7.52 15.34
N ASP A 203 1.30 -7.05 15.85
CA ASP A 203 1.34 -6.19 17.02
C ASP A 203 0.75 -4.81 16.69
N PHE A 204 1.07 -4.29 15.49
CA PHE A 204 0.47 -3.07 14.98
C PHE A 204 -1.06 -3.19 14.81
N ILE A 205 -1.52 -4.23 14.13
CA ILE A 205 -2.96 -4.45 13.87
C ILE A 205 -3.76 -4.67 15.15
N ASN A 206 -3.16 -5.26 16.18
CA ASN A 206 -3.81 -5.54 17.45
C ASN A 206 -3.53 -4.51 18.56
N ASN A 207 -2.84 -3.41 18.22
CA ASN A 207 -2.51 -2.39 19.21
C ASN A 207 -3.79 -1.75 19.78
N PRO A 208 -4.04 -1.86 21.10
CA PRO A 208 -5.24 -1.30 21.71
C PRO A 208 -5.31 0.23 21.63
N ALA A 209 -4.17 0.92 21.48
CA ALA A 209 -4.14 2.37 21.32
C ALA A 209 -4.77 2.86 19.99
N PHE A 210 -5.02 1.96 19.03
CA PHE A 210 -5.62 2.26 17.72
C PHE A 210 -7.04 1.72 17.58
N LYS A 211 -7.60 1.19 18.65
CA LYS A 211 -8.98 0.67 18.72
C LYS A 211 -9.85 1.61 19.56
N GLU A 212 -11.12 1.72 19.19
CA GLU A 212 -12.16 2.36 20.00
C GLU A 212 -12.54 1.48 21.20
#